data_18b136e6a7b17c282dc803279344b0a6
#
_entry.id   18b136e6a7b17c282dc803279344b0a6
#
_cell.length_a   1.000
_cell.length_b   1.000
_cell.length_c   1.000
_cell.angle_alpha   90.00
_cell.angle_beta   90.00
_cell.angle_gamma   90.00
#
_symmetry.space_group_name_H-M   'P 1'
#
loop_
_entity.id
_entity.type
_entity.pdbx_description
1 polymer ?
#
loop_
_entity_poly.entity_id
_entity_poly.type
_entity_poly.pdbx_seq_one_letter_code
_entity_poly.pdbx_strand_id
1 'polypeptide(L)'
;MPATPRSAQMPSRAIVIGAGLGGLAAAMRLGAKGYEVTVIDRLDQPGGRGSSITQEGHRFDLGPTIVTVPQGLRDLWAACGRDFDRDVQLVPMDPFYEIRWADGTRFAARQDEDAMMKEVAKLAKGDVPGYTKFLQDAEARYWFGYEDLGRRPMHKLADLIKVLPKFAMMRADRSVYAHAARRVKNEKLRFALSFHPLFIGGDPFHVTSMYILVSHLEKAFGVHYAMGGVQAIAQAMVRVIEAQGGQVLMGTEVDEITTAGG
;
A
#
# COMPACT_ATOMS: atom_id res chain seq x y z
N MET A 1 -36.10 -13.59 42.46
CA MET A 1 -36.29 -12.28 41.77
C MET A 1 -35.81 -12.46 40.34
N PRO A 2 -36.62 -12.19 39.29
CA PRO A 2 -36.17 -12.29 37.93
C PRO A 2 -35.18 -11.15 37.63
N ALA A 3 -34.05 -11.46 36.98
CA ALA A 3 -33.06 -10.52 36.58
C ALA A 3 -33.67 -9.54 35.55
N THR A 4 -33.55 -8.24 35.82
CA THR A 4 -33.96 -7.16 34.90
C THR A 4 -33.21 -7.33 33.59
N PRO A 5 -33.85 -7.34 32.42
CA PRO A 5 -33.14 -7.42 31.16
C PRO A 5 -32.27 -6.14 31.03
N ARG A 6 -30.96 -6.33 30.76
CA ARG A 6 -30.08 -5.22 30.37
C ARG A 6 -30.70 -4.53 29.17
N SER A 7 -31.03 -3.23 29.33
CA SER A 7 -31.44 -2.40 28.21
C SER A 7 -30.42 -2.56 27.09
N ALA A 8 -30.86 -3.00 25.93
CA ALA A 8 -30.04 -3.06 24.75
C ALA A 8 -29.58 -1.61 24.45
N GLN A 9 -28.32 -1.33 24.76
CA GLN A 9 -27.73 -0.04 24.48
C GLN A 9 -27.73 0.12 22.96
N MET A 10 -28.39 1.16 22.44
CA MET A 10 -28.41 1.42 20.99
C MET A 10 -26.97 1.48 20.48
N PRO A 11 -26.66 0.88 19.33
CA PRO A 11 -25.32 0.93 18.78
C PRO A 11 -24.91 2.39 18.55
N SER A 12 -23.68 2.72 18.91
CA SER A 12 -23.12 4.04 18.62
C SER A 12 -23.05 4.23 17.11
N ARG A 13 -23.44 5.39 16.63
CA ARG A 13 -23.41 5.74 15.19
C ARG A 13 -22.08 6.33 14.80
N ALA A 14 -21.61 6.01 13.61
CA ALA A 14 -20.42 6.61 13.01
C ALA A 14 -20.68 6.99 11.55
N ILE A 15 -20.31 8.21 11.19
CA ILE A 15 -20.32 8.68 9.81
C ILE A 15 -18.89 8.77 9.31
N VAL A 16 -18.61 8.17 8.15
CA VAL A 16 -17.32 8.24 7.46
C VAL A 16 -17.51 9.04 6.19
N ILE A 17 -16.85 10.19 6.10
CA ILE A 17 -16.88 11.04 4.90
C ILE A 17 -15.71 10.61 4.00
N GLY A 18 -16.06 10.10 2.83
CA GLY A 18 -15.12 9.61 1.82
C GLY A 18 -15.09 8.09 1.71
N ALA A 19 -15.50 7.55 0.56
CA ALA A 19 -15.45 6.13 0.20
C ALA A 19 -14.15 5.74 -0.55
N GLY A 20 -13.04 6.45 -0.32
CA GLY A 20 -11.72 5.99 -0.71
C GLY A 20 -11.27 4.81 0.15
N LEU A 21 -10.19 4.10 -0.24
CA LEU A 21 -9.71 2.90 0.47
C LEU A 21 -9.50 3.13 1.96
N GLY A 22 -8.98 4.31 2.36
CA GLY A 22 -8.77 4.65 3.77
C GLY A 22 -10.08 4.82 4.55
N GLY A 23 -11.06 5.52 3.98
CA GLY A 23 -12.39 5.68 4.60
C GLY A 23 -13.13 4.36 4.70
N LEU A 24 -13.12 3.55 3.64
CA LEU A 24 -13.71 2.21 3.66
C LEU A 24 -13.04 1.30 4.70
N ALA A 25 -11.71 1.36 4.85
CA ALA A 25 -10.99 0.59 5.87
C ALA A 25 -11.37 1.04 7.31
N ALA A 26 -11.56 2.35 7.52
CA ALA A 26 -12.05 2.88 8.79
C ALA A 26 -13.47 2.40 9.09
N ALA A 27 -14.37 2.47 8.09
CA ALA A 27 -15.75 2.02 8.18
C ALA A 27 -15.84 0.53 8.54
N MET A 28 -15.09 -0.35 7.84
CA MET A 28 -15.02 -1.78 8.14
C MET A 28 -14.61 -2.04 9.60
N ARG A 29 -13.58 -1.34 10.09
CA ARG A 29 -13.10 -1.49 11.49
C ARG A 29 -14.10 -0.97 12.51
N LEU A 30 -14.84 0.10 12.20
CA LEU A 30 -15.89 0.63 13.07
C LEU A 30 -17.07 -0.35 13.13
N GLY A 31 -17.53 -0.88 11.98
CA GLY A 31 -18.57 -1.91 11.93
C GLY A 31 -18.19 -3.16 12.72
N ALA A 32 -16.93 -3.63 12.58
CA ALA A 32 -16.42 -4.76 13.36
C ALA A 32 -16.38 -4.50 14.88
N LYS A 33 -16.38 -3.23 15.31
CA LYS A 33 -16.51 -2.82 16.72
C LYS A 33 -17.96 -2.60 17.18
N GLY A 34 -18.94 -2.87 16.31
CA GLY A 34 -20.36 -2.76 16.65
C GLY A 34 -20.97 -1.36 16.45
N TYR A 35 -20.29 -0.47 15.72
CA TYR A 35 -20.89 0.81 15.31
C TYR A 35 -21.88 0.60 14.15
N GLU A 36 -22.97 1.34 14.15
CA GLU A 36 -23.82 1.56 12.97
C GLU A 36 -23.12 2.58 12.07
N VAL A 37 -22.58 2.12 10.93
CA VAL A 37 -21.70 2.95 10.07
C VAL A 37 -22.45 3.43 8.84
N THR A 38 -22.36 4.73 8.55
CA THR A 38 -22.76 5.31 7.27
C THR A 38 -21.53 5.91 6.59
N VAL A 39 -21.18 5.43 5.39
CA VAL A 39 -20.16 6.04 4.54
C VAL A 39 -20.83 6.95 3.52
N ILE A 40 -20.29 8.15 3.32
CA ILE A 40 -20.84 9.14 2.37
C ILE A 40 -19.72 9.57 1.42
N ASP A 41 -19.96 9.58 0.11
CA ASP A 41 -19.02 10.12 -0.87
C ASP A 41 -19.76 10.84 -2.00
N ARG A 42 -19.18 11.94 -2.48
CA ARG A 42 -19.70 12.74 -3.58
C ARG A 42 -19.60 12.05 -4.95
N LEU A 43 -18.66 11.11 -5.10
CA LEU A 43 -18.51 10.34 -6.34
C LEU A 43 -19.60 9.29 -6.45
N ASP A 44 -19.86 8.84 -7.66
CA ASP A 44 -20.86 7.81 -7.99
C ASP A 44 -20.37 6.39 -7.75
N GLN A 45 -19.06 6.21 -7.47
CA GLN A 45 -18.44 4.91 -7.25
C GLN A 45 -17.37 4.94 -6.15
N PRO A 46 -17.21 3.83 -5.37
CA PRO A 46 -16.21 3.76 -4.32
C PRO A 46 -14.80 3.58 -4.88
N GLY A 47 -13.81 3.89 -4.04
CA GLY A 47 -12.39 3.69 -4.34
C GLY A 47 -11.59 4.99 -4.36
N GLY A 48 -12.21 6.14 -4.62
CA GLY A 48 -11.50 7.42 -4.69
C GLY A 48 -10.37 7.36 -5.72
N ARG A 49 -9.11 7.57 -5.29
CA ARG A 49 -7.93 7.45 -6.16
C ARG A 49 -7.61 6.01 -6.59
N GLY A 50 -8.21 4.99 -5.99
CA GLY A 50 -8.14 3.59 -6.39
C GLY A 50 -9.34 3.15 -7.22
N SER A 51 -10.12 4.09 -7.80
CA SER A 51 -11.22 3.80 -8.70
C SER A 51 -10.73 3.52 -10.14
N SER A 52 -11.65 3.13 -11.02
CA SER A 52 -11.38 2.93 -12.44
C SER A 52 -12.48 3.57 -13.28
N ILE A 53 -12.18 3.86 -14.54
CA ILE A 53 -13.17 4.24 -15.55
C ILE A 53 -13.28 3.15 -16.59
N THR A 54 -14.46 3.03 -17.19
CA THR A 54 -14.68 2.16 -18.34
C THR A 54 -15.06 3.02 -19.54
N GLN A 55 -14.30 2.91 -20.60
CA GLN A 55 -14.53 3.63 -21.85
C GLN A 55 -14.41 2.67 -23.04
N GLU A 56 -15.41 2.65 -23.91
CA GLU A 56 -15.45 1.80 -25.12
C GLU A 56 -15.17 0.31 -24.84
N GLY A 57 -15.66 -0.21 -23.69
CA GLY A 57 -15.44 -1.58 -23.26
C GLY A 57 -14.08 -1.86 -22.62
N HIS A 58 -13.19 -0.88 -22.55
CA HIS A 58 -11.89 -0.97 -21.89
C HIS A 58 -11.93 -0.33 -20.50
N ARG A 59 -11.24 -0.96 -19.54
CA ARG A 59 -11.12 -0.49 -18.18
C ARG A 59 -9.77 0.15 -17.95
N PHE A 60 -9.76 1.30 -17.27
CA PHE A 60 -8.55 2.04 -16.91
C PHE A 60 -8.56 2.32 -15.41
N ASP A 61 -7.54 1.85 -14.71
CA ASP A 61 -7.32 2.20 -13.31
C ASP A 61 -6.83 3.66 -13.21
N LEU A 62 -7.43 4.45 -12.30
CA LEU A 62 -7.10 5.88 -12.13
C LEU A 62 -5.97 6.11 -11.13
N GLY A 63 -5.39 5.08 -10.58
CA GLY A 63 -4.35 5.16 -9.56
C GLY A 63 -3.51 3.91 -9.49
N PRO A 64 -3.26 3.35 -8.28
CA PRO A 64 -2.44 2.16 -8.14
C PRO A 64 -3.08 0.97 -8.88
N THR A 65 -2.25 0.19 -9.57
CA THR A 65 -2.67 -1.00 -10.32
C THR A 65 -2.21 -2.30 -9.68
N ILE A 66 -1.25 -2.23 -8.75
CA ILE A 66 -0.62 -3.38 -8.13
C ILE A 66 -0.80 -3.39 -6.60
N VAL A 67 -0.74 -4.59 -6.02
CA VAL A 67 -0.75 -4.84 -4.58
C VAL A 67 0.56 -5.50 -4.20
N THR A 68 1.37 -4.82 -3.38
CA THR A 68 2.69 -5.30 -2.93
C THR A 68 2.70 -5.87 -1.52
N VAL A 69 1.69 -5.55 -0.69
CA VAL A 69 1.57 -6.06 0.69
C VAL A 69 0.15 -6.55 0.94
N PRO A 70 -0.25 -7.70 0.39
CA PRO A 70 -1.61 -8.22 0.55
C PRO A 70 -1.95 -8.54 2.01
N GLN A 71 -0.95 -8.76 2.87
CA GLN A 71 -1.16 -9.07 4.28
C GLN A 71 -1.94 -7.98 5.02
N GLY A 72 -1.68 -6.70 4.73
CA GLY A 72 -2.44 -5.60 5.35
C GLY A 72 -3.94 -5.63 5.02
N LEU A 73 -4.29 -6.10 3.81
CA LEU A 73 -5.69 -6.31 3.42
C LEU A 73 -6.26 -7.55 4.12
N ARG A 74 -5.53 -8.66 4.18
CA ARG A 74 -5.96 -9.86 4.92
C ARG A 74 -6.20 -9.56 6.39
N ASP A 75 -5.32 -8.78 7.03
CA ASP A 75 -5.48 -8.36 8.43
C ASP A 75 -6.75 -7.50 8.63
N LEU A 76 -7.08 -6.64 7.65
CA LEU A 76 -8.30 -5.83 7.69
C LEU A 76 -9.55 -6.72 7.61
N TRP A 77 -9.59 -7.70 6.69
CA TRP A 77 -10.70 -8.65 6.58
C TRP A 77 -10.82 -9.55 7.81
N ALA A 78 -9.70 -10.05 8.31
CA ALA A 78 -9.66 -10.86 9.54
C ALA A 78 -10.22 -10.10 10.74
N ALA A 79 -9.93 -8.79 10.87
CA ALA A 79 -10.51 -7.94 11.90
C ALA A 79 -12.04 -7.81 11.79
N CYS A 80 -12.61 -8.10 10.62
CA CYS A 80 -14.06 -8.15 10.37
C CYS A 80 -14.63 -9.55 10.42
N GLY A 81 -13.86 -10.56 10.84
CA GLY A 81 -14.28 -11.97 10.85
C GLY A 81 -14.45 -12.58 9.45
N ARG A 82 -13.77 -12.05 8.44
CA ARG A 82 -13.88 -12.45 7.03
C ARG A 82 -12.53 -12.86 6.45
N ASP A 83 -12.58 -13.51 5.30
CA ASP A 83 -11.42 -13.95 4.53
C ASP A 83 -11.31 -13.10 3.26
N PHE A 84 -10.20 -12.36 3.13
CA PHE A 84 -9.91 -11.50 1.99
C PHE A 84 -9.83 -12.29 0.67
N ASP A 85 -9.19 -13.45 0.67
CA ASP A 85 -8.93 -14.23 -0.54
C ASP A 85 -10.20 -14.91 -1.10
N ARG A 86 -11.32 -14.90 -0.33
CA ARG A 86 -12.65 -15.27 -0.82
C ARG A 86 -13.40 -14.11 -1.48
N ASP A 87 -13.14 -12.89 -1.01
CA ASP A 87 -13.85 -11.68 -1.48
C ASP A 87 -13.13 -11.02 -2.67
N VAL A 88 -11.80 -11.20 -2.79
CA VAL A 88 -10.94 -10.58 -3.81
C VAL A 88 -9.94 -11.60 -4.36
N GLN A 89 -9.92 -11.76 -5.68
CA GLN A 89 -8.94 -12.60 -6.35
C GLN A 89 -7.67 -11.80 -6.65
N LEU A 90 -6.56 -12.15 -5.99
CA LEU A 90 -5.23 -11.65 -6.34
C LEU A 90 -4.50 -12.66 -7.25
N VAL A 91 -3.86 -12.15 -8.29
CA VAL A 91 -3.01 -12.93 -9.19
C VAL A 91 -1.57 -12.48 -9.01
N PRO A 92 -0.63 -13.37 -8.65
CA PRO A 92 0.77 -13.02 -8.58
C PRO A 92 1.31 -12.72 -9.98
N MET A 93 2.13 -11.67 -10.07
CA MET A 93 2.79 -11.26 -11.31
C MET A 93 4.19 -11.85 -11.40
N ASP A 94 4.53 -12.43 -12.57
CA ASP A 94 5.89 -12.88 -12.88
C ASP A 94 6.14 -12.73 -14.40
N PRO A 95 7.03 -11.84 -14.82
CA PRO A 95 7.76 -10.87 -13.99
C PRO A 95 6.84 -9.80 -13.39
N PHE A 96 7.30 -9.14 -12.32
CA PHE A 96 6.59 -7.99 -11.73
C PHE A 96 6.39 -6.87 -12.73
N TYR A 97 7.50 -6.54 -13.41
CA TYR A 97 7.62 -5.58 -14.49
C TYR A 97 8.86 -5.90 -15.34
N GLU A 98 8.89 -5.33 -16.54
CA GLU A 98 10.04 -5.39 -17.43
C GLU A 98 10.47 -3.96 -17.80
N ILE A 99 11.74 -3.66 -17.61
CA ILE A 99 12.34 -2.41 -18.08
C ILE A 99 13.02 -2.70 -19.42
N ARG A 100 12.69 -1.89 -20.43
CA ARG A 100 13.27 -1.99 -21.77
C ARG A 100 13.97 -0.69 -22.12
N TRP A 101 15.20 -0.79 -22.58
CA TRP A 101 15.98 0.34 -23.05
C TRP A 101 15.98 0.40 -24.59
N ALA A 102 16.24 1.59 -25.13
CA ALA A 102 16.25 1.83 -26.57
C ALA A 102 17.29 0.99 -27.33
N ASP A 103 18.35 0.55 -26.66
CA ASP A 103 19.37 -0.35 -27.22
C ASP A 103 19.00 -1.84 -27.24
N GLY A 104 17.75 -2.17 -26.90
CA GLY A 104 17.23 -3.53 -26.85
C GLY A 104 17.52 -4.29 -25.56
N THR A 105 18.27 -3.71 -24.61
CA THR A 105 18.49 -4.32 -23.30
C THR A 105 17.18 -4.45 -22.55
N ARG A 106 17.02 -5.55 -21.81
CA ARG A 106 15.82 -5.82 -20.99
C ARG A 106 16.24 -6.28 -19.59
N PHE A 107 15.42 -5.93 -18.62
CA PHE A 107 15.54 -6.37 -17.23
C PHE A 107 14.15 -6.71 -16.72
N ALA A 108 13.94 -7.96 -16.30
CA ALA A 108 12.68 -8.46 -15.76
C ALA A 108 12.81 -8.65 -14.26
N ALA A 109 12.08 -7.86 -13.47
CA ALA A 109 12.06 -8.01 -12.03
C ALA A 109 11.17 -9.19 -11.61
N ARG A 110 11.69 -10.04 -10.69
CA ARG A 110 11.03 -11.27 -10.28
C ARG A 110 11.13 -11.49 -8.78
N GLN A 111 10.19 -12.25 -8.22
CA GLN A 111 10.22 -12.65 -6.81
C GLN A 111 11.25 -13.75 -6.55
N ASP A 112 11.33 -14.71 -7.46
CA ASP A 112 12.29 -15.82 -7.34
C ASP A 112 13.73 -15.29 -7.30
N GLU A 113 14.46 -15.63 -6.23
CA GLU A 113 15.79 -15.08 -5.96
C GLU A 113 16.80 -15.52 -7.02
N ASP A 114 16.78 -16.80 -7.43
CA ASP A 114 17.72 -17.33 -8.41
C ASP A 114 17.48 -16.73 -9.79
N ALA A 115 16.21 -16.59 -10.18
CA ALA A 115 15.84 -15.93 -11.43
C ALA A 115 16.25 -14.45 -11.42
N MET A 116 16.03 -13.75 -10.30
CA MET A 116 16.42 -12.36 -10.15
C MET A 116 17.93 -12.17 -10.17
N MET A 117 18.71 -13.05 -9.52
CA MET A 117 20.18 -13.01 -9.58
C MET A 117 20.68 -13.24 -11.00
N LYS A 118 20.04 -14.11 -11.80
CA LYS A 118 20.34 -14.29 -13.22
C LYS A 118 20.04 -13.02 -14.03
N GLU A 119 18.93 -12.32 -13.78
CA GLU A 119 18.63 -11.04 -14.43
C GLU A 119 19.67 -9.96 -14.12
N VAL A 120 20.08 -9.84 -12.86
CA VAL A 120 21.15 -8.91 -12.46
C VAL A 120 22.48 -9.30 -13.15
N ALA A 121 22.83 -10.59 -13.18
CA ALA A 121 24.06 -11.06 -13.80
C ALA A 121 24.10 -10.84 -15.33
N LYS A 122 22.94 -10.86 -16.01
CA LYS A 122 22.84 -10.50 -17.45
C LYS A 122 23.23 -9.06 -17.72
N LEU A 123 22.84 -8.12 -16.83
CA LEU A 123 23.23 -6.71 -16.95
C LEU A 123 24.68 -6.50 -16.51
N ALA A 124 25.07 -7.05 -15.38
CA ALA A 124 26.36 -6.81 -14.76
C ALA A 124 26.73 -7.91 -13.75
N LYS A 125 27.40 -8.99 -14.22
CA LYS A 125 27.81 -10.10 -13.36
C LYS A 125 28.62 -9.65 -12.13
N GLY A 126 29.46 -8.63 -12.28
CA GLY A 126 30.28 -8.07 -11.20
C GLY A 126 29.49 -7.31 -10.13
N ASP A 127 28.26 -6.95 -10.40
CA ASP A 127 27.39 -6.18 -9.48
C ASP A 127 26.48 -7.09 -8.62
N VAL A 128 26.46 -8.41 -8.84
CA VAL A 128 25.65 -9.35 -8.03
C VAL A 128 25.91 -9.21 -6.53
N PRO A 129 27.18 -9.15 -6.04
CA PRO A 129 27.40 -8.93 -4.60
C PRO A 129 26.91 -7.58 -4.10
N GLY A 130 26.97 -6.55 -4.96
CA GLY A 130 26.43 -5.21 -4.65
C GLY A 130 24.91 -5.19 -4.56
N TYR A 131 24.25 -5.91 -5.45
CA TYR A 131 22.81 -6.11 -5.43
C TYR A 131 22.35 -6.82 -4.15
N THR A 132 23.04 -7.89 -3.73
CA THR A 132 22.73 -8.57 -2.45
C THR A 132 22.82 -7.62 -1.26
N LYS A 133 23.86 -6.76 -1.21
CA LYS A 133 23.98 -5.74 -0.16
C LYS A 133 22.87 -4.67 -0.25
N PHE A 134 22.45 -4.31 -1.46
CA PHE A 134 21.31 -3.38 -1.65
C PHE A 134 20.01 -3.97 -1.07
N LEU A 135 19.75 -5.27 -1.27
CA LEU A 135 18.58 -5.93 -0.69
C LEU A 135 18.64 -6.01 0.84
N GLN A 136 19.81 -6.27 1.42
CA GLN A 136 19.99 -6.21 2.89
C GLN A 136 19.72 -4.81 3.45
N ASP A 137 20.18 -3.78 2.74
CA ASP A 137 19.86 -2.39 3.11
C ASP A 137 18.36 -2.09 3.00
N ALA A 138 17.68 -2.62 1.98
CA ALA A 138 16.25 -2.47 1.78
C ALA A 138 15.44 -3.16 2.89
N GLU A 139 15.84 -4.37 3.27
CA GLU A 139 15.25 -5.12 4.38
C GLU A 139 15.38 -4.38 5.71
N ALA A 140 16.58 -3.87 6.04
CA ALA A 140 16.78 -3.10 7.26
C ALA A 140 15.88 -1.85 7.32
N ARG A 141 15.63 -1.19 6.18
CA ARG A 141 14.72 -0.05 6.07
C ARG A 141 13.25 -0.43 6.16
N TYR A 142 12.89 -1.61 5.66
CA TYR A 142 11.56 -2.16 5.81
C TYR A 142 11.22 -2.37 7.30
N TRP A 143 12.06 -3.09 8.03
CA TRP A 143 11.84 -3.33 9.46
C TRP A 143 11.76 -2.05 10.28
N PHE A 144 12.60 -1.08 9.97
CA PHE A 144 12.57 0.21 10.69
C PHE A 144 11.45 1.13 10.21
N GLY A 145 11.33 1.35 8.89
CA GLY A 145 10.44 2.36 8.34
C GLY A 145 8.99 1.90 8.29
N TYR A 146 8.75 0.66 7.87
CA TYR A 146 7.41 0.13 7.67
C TYR A 146 6.88 -0.56 8.94
N GLU A 147 7.62 -1.52 9.49
CA GLU A 147 7.14 -2.31 10.63
C GLU A 147 7.23 -1.58 11.96
N ASP A 148 8.28 -0.79 12.18
CA ASP A 148 8.44 -0.05 13.44
C ASP A 148 7.78 1.33 13.37
N LEU A 149 8.24 2.24 12.52
CA LEU A 149 7.73 3.61 12.46
C LEU A 149 6.31 3.71 11.89
N GLY A 150 5.99 2.93 10.86
CA GLY A 150 4.66 2.95 10.22
C GLY A 150 3.52 2.49 11.15
N ARG A 151 3.84 1.80 12.23
CA ARG A 151 2.87 1.32 13.24
C ARG A 151 2.80 2.17 14.49
N ARG A 152 3.63 3.20 14.61
CA ARG A 152 3.68 4.09 15.78
C ARG A 152 3.09 5.45 15.45
N PRO A 153 2.22 6.00 16.30
CA PRO A 153 1.82 7.39 16.17
C PRO A 153 3.01 8.31 16.51
N MET A 154 3.27 9.30 15.67
CA MET A 154 4.32 10.30 15.86
C MET A 154 3.65 11.67 16.09
N HIS A 155 3.22 11.93 17.31
CA HIS A 155 2.47 13.14 17.64
C HIS A 155 3.34 14.27 18.24
N LYS A 156 4.54 13.93 18.73
CA LYS A 156 5.41 14.88 19.42
C LYS A 156 6.74 15.02 18.69
N LEU A 157 7.29 16.23 18.69
CA LEU A 157 8.64 16.48 18.17
C LEU A 157 9.71 15.59 18.83
N ALA A 158 9.54 15.26 20.12
CA ALA A 158 10.41 14.34 20.83
C ALA A 158 10.45 12.93 20.21
N ASP A 159 9.36 12.47 19.59
CA ASP A 159 9.31 11.16 18.93
C ASP A 159 10.15 11.17 17.64
N LEU A 160 10.14 12.30 16.91
CA LEU A 160 11.00 12.51 15.75
C LEU A 160 12.49 12.54 16.16
N ILE A 161 12.83 13.29 17.23
CA ILE A 161 14.22 13.39 17.70
C ILE A 161 14.79 12.02 18.08
N LYS A 162 14.00 11.14 18.71
CA LYS A 162 14.43 9.78 19.09
C LYS A 162 14.83 8.90 17.91
N VAL A 163 14.23 9.12 16.75
CA VAL A 163 14.49 8.29 15.55
C VAL A 163 15.58 8.85 14.65
N LEU A 164 15.96 10.12 14.80
CA LEU A 164 17.01 10.77 13.99
C LEU A 164 18.34 10.01 13.95
N PRO A 165 18.89 9.47 15.09
CA PRO A 165 20.15 8.73 15.03
C PRO A 165 20.08 7.51 14.10
N LYS A 166 18.94 6.82 14.07
CA LYS A 166 18.74 5.65 13.22
C LYS A 166 18.59 6.04 11.75
N PHE A 167 17.92 7.15 11.44
CA PHE A 167 17.90 7.73 10.10
C PHE A 167 19.31 8.12 9.62
N ALA A 168 20.12 8.75 10.49
CA ALA A 168 21.49 9.11 10.16
C ALA A 168 22.36 7.86 9.90
N MET A 169 22.26 6.83 10.73
CA MET A 169 22.97 5.56 10.56
C MET A 169 22.59 4.87 9.24
N MET A 170 21.31 4.92 8.83
CA MET A 170 20.82 4.41 7.57
C MET A 170 21.13 5.31 6.38
N ARG A 171 21.74 6.49 6.63
CA ARG A 171 22.03 7.49 5.58
C ARG A 171 20.76 7.87 4.80
N ALA A 172 19.69 8.17 5.53
CA ALA A 172 18.44 8.65 4.98
C ALA A 172 18.56 10.03 4.29
N ASP A 173 19.67 10.72 4.51
CA ASP A 173 20.08 11.95 3.82
C ASP A 173 20.39 11.75 2.33
N ARG A 174 20.67 10.52 1.90
CA ARG A 174 20.95 10.19 0.50
C ARG A 174 19.68 9.96 -0.29
N SER A 175 19.76 10.22 -1.59
CA SER A 175 18.69 9.81 -2.50
C SER A 175 18.73 8.30 -2.78
N VAL A 176 17.61 7.78 -3.28
CA VAL A 176 17.51 6.37 -3.73
C VAL A 176 18.58 6.05 -4.76
N TYR A 177 18.73 6.92 -5.79
CA TYR A 177 19.75 6.73 -6.83
C TYR A 177 21.18 6.75 -6.27
N ALA A 178 21.50 7.73 -5.40
CA ALA A 178 22.82 7.84 -4.79
C ALA A 178 23.13 6.60 -3.90
N HIS A 179 22.11 6.01 -3.27
CA HIS A 179 22.28 4.79 -2.50
C HIS A 179 22.55 3.57 -3.43
N ALA A 180 21.76 3.40 -4.50
CA ALA A 180 21.99 2.35 -5.49
C ALA A 180 23.38 2.46 -6.13
N ALA A 181 23.83 3.68 -6.47
CA ALA A 181 25.15 3.93 -7.06
C ALA A 181 26.35 3.53 -6.17
N ARG A 182 26.14 3.43 -4.86
CA ARG A 182 27.18 2.93 -3.94
C ARG A 182 27.26 1.39 -3.89
N ARG A 183 26.20 0.73 -4.31
CA ARG A 183 26.09 -0.72 -4.28
C ARG A 183 26.43 -1.37 -5.61
N VAL A 184 26.02 -0.75 -6.71
CA VAL A 184 26.18 -1.28 -8.07
C VAL A 184 26.85 -0.27 -9.01
N LYS A 185 27.65 -0.75 -9.96
CA LYS A 185 28.39 0.08 -10.90
C LYS A 185 27.67 0.26 -12.22
N ASN A 186 26.92 -0.72 -12.68
CA ASN A 186 26.19 -0.65 -13.94
C ASN A 186 25.05 0.36 -13.86
N GLU A 187 25.00 1.29 -14.81
CA GLU A 187 24.04 2.38 -14.81
C GLU A 187 22.59 1.90 -15.00
N LYS A 188 22.36 0.94 -15.90
CA LYS A 188 21.03 0.37 -16.11
C LYS A 188 20.51 -0.32 -14.86
N LEU A 189 21.41 -1.01 -14.14
CA LEU A 189 21.04 -1.64 -12.86
C LEU A 189 20.73 -0.57 -11.78
N ARG A 190 21.51 0.54 -11.70
CA ARG A 190 21.18 1.66 -10.83
C ARG A 190 19.79 2.22 -11.12
N PHE A 191 19.49 2.39 -12.40
CA PHE A 191 18.19 2.86 -12.86
C PHE A 191 17.08 1.90 -12.40
N ALA A 192 17.25 0.60 -12.66
CA ALA A 192 16.29 -0.43 -12.26
C ALA A 192 16.06 -0.51 -10.74
N LEU A 193 17.07 -0.21 -9.93
CA LEU A 193 16.98 -0.22 -8.46
C LEU A 193 16.51 1.10 -7.86
N SER A 194 16.32 2.14 -8.66
CA SER A 194 16.01 3.49 -8.15
C SER A 194 14.71 4.10 -8.70
N PHE A 195 14.01 3.46 -9.61
CA PHE A 195 12.83 4.06 -10.24
C PHE A 195 11.56 4.06 -9.36
N HIS A 196 11.49 3.24 -8.31
CA HIS A 196 10.30 3.09 -7.44
C HIS A 196 9.71 4.41 -6.91
N PRO A 197 10.48 5.47 -6.61
CA PRO A 197 9.91 6.77 -6.23
C PRO A 197 8.91 7.34 -7.23
N LEU A 198 8.99 6.97 -8.51
CA LEU A 198 8.04 7.40 -9.54
C LEU A 198 6.61 6.95 -9.22
N PHE A 199 6.41 5.87 -8.47
CA PHE A 199 5.08 5.40 -8.03
C PHE A 199 4.34 6.42 -7.14
N ILE A 200 5.08 7.31 -6.48
CA ILE A 200 4.53 8.39 -5.65
C ILE A 200 4.74 9.77 -6.27
N GLY A 201 5.11 9.83 -7.54
CA GLY A 201 5.45 11.09 -8.22
C GLY A 201 6.76 11.72 -7.75
N GLY A 202 7.64 10.93 -7.12
CA GLY A 202 8.92 11.39 -6.58
C GLY A 202 10.08 11.21 -7.55
N ASP A 203 11.04 12.14 -7.49
CA ASP A 203 12.28 12.06 -8.25
C ASP A 203 13.31 11.15 -7.54
N PRO A 204 13.79 10.07 -8.18
CA PRO A 204 14.79 9.16 -7.61
C PRO A 204 16.09 9.83 -7.13
N PHE A 205 16.43 10.99 -7.69
CA PHE A 205 17.62 11.75 -7.31
C PHE A 205 17.44 12.61 -6.06
N HIS A 206 16.21 12.83 -5.62
CA HIS A 206 15.87 13.66 -4.46
C HIS A 206 15.12 12.89 -3.34
N VAL A 207 14.34 11.86 -3.67
CA VAL A 207 13.65 11.05 -2.66
C VAL A 207 14.63 10.29 -1.78
N THR A 208 14.42 10.35 -0.47
CA THR A 208 15.24 9.68 0.55
C THR A 208 15.46 8.20 0.28
N SER A 209 16.68 7.70 0.54
CA SER A 209 17.03 6.28 0.41
C SER A 209 16.21 5.35 1.32
N MET A 210 15.41 5.88 2.22
CA MET A 210 14.46 5.05 2.97
C MET A 210 13.47 4.34 2.05
N TYR A 211 13.15 4.94 0.91
CA TYR A 211 12.18 4.40 -0.04
C TYR A 211 12.65 3.10 -0.76
N ILE A 212 13.93 2.73 -0.69
CA ILE A 212 14.40 1.42 -1.23
C ILE A 212 13.74 0.23 -0.51
N LEU A 213 13.09 0.45 0.63
CA LEU A 213 12.30 -0.59 1.31
C LEU A 213 11.29 -1.27 0.38
N VAL A 214 10.84 -0.58 -0.68
CA VAL A 214 9.92 -1.14 -1.68
C VAL A 214 10.53 -2.37 -2.37
N SER A 215 11.83 -2.37 -2.65
CA SER A 215 12.51 -3.53 -3.22
C SER A 215 12.47 -4.76 -2.28
N HIS A 216 12.46 -4.56 -0.96
CA HIS A 216 12.24 -5.63 -0.01
C HIS A 216 10.79 -6.12 -0.02
N LEU A 217 9.81 -5.19 -0.09
CA LEU A 217 8.39 -5.54 -0.17
C LEU A 217 8.11 -6.43 -1.39
N GLU A 218 8.63 -6.07 -2.55
CA GLU A 218 8.49 -6.85 -3.79
C GLU A 218 9.10 -8.25 -3.63
N LYS A 219 10.32 -8.35 -3.07
CA LYS A 219 10.98 -9.64 -2.83
C LYS A 219 10.23 -10.50 -1.81
N ALA A 220 9.83 -9.92 -0.69
CA ALA A 220 9.26 -10.67 0.44
C ALA A 220 7.82 -11.10 0.19
N PHE A 221 7.02 -10.23 -0.40
CA PHE A 221 5.57 -10.43 -0.54
C PHE A 221 5.11 -10.63 -1.99
N GLY A 222 5.97 -10.36 -2.96
CA GLY A 222 5.62 -10.37 -4.37
C GLY A 222 4.80 -9.15 -4.79
N VAL A 223 4.48 -9.10 -6.07
CA VAL A 223 3.60 -8.09 -6.68
C VAL A 223 2.39 -8.81 -7.24
N HIS A 224 1.20 -8.30 -6.93
CA HIS A 224 -0.06 -8.93 -7.33
C HIS A 224 -0.95 -7.94 -8.09
N TYR A 225 -1.77 -8.47 -8.95
CA TYR A 225 -2.87 -7.75 -9.59
C TYR A 225 -4.20 -8.22 -9.00
N ALA A 226 -5.04 -7.31 -8.57
CA ALA A 226 -6.41 -7.63 -8.18
C ALA A 226 -7.27 -7.79 -9.42
N MET A 227 -7.91 -8.94 -9.63
CA MET A 227 -8.78 -9.14 -10.76
C MET A 227 -9.96 -8.17 -10.71
N GLY A 228 -10.11 -7.39 -11.79
CA GLY A 228 -11.03 -6.26 -11.84
C GLY A 228 -10.44 -4.94 -11.34
N GLY A 229 -9.10 -4.83 -11.22
CA GLY A 229 -8.38 -3.63 -10.77
C GLY A 229 -8.51 -3.38 -9.27
N VAL A 230 -7.83 -2.33 -8.77
CA VAL A 230 -7.88 -1.95 -7.35
C VAL A 230 -9.30 -1.54 -6.92
N GLN A 231 -10.14 -1.08 -7.84
CA GLN A 231 -11.55 -0.79 -7.55
C GLN A 231 -12.32 -2.03 -7.08
N ALA A 232 -11.96 -3.24 -7.54
CA ALA A 232 -12.60 -4.47 -7.06
C ALA A 232 -12.39 -4.68 -5.55
N ILE A 233 -11.24 -4.24 -5.02
CA ILE A 233 -10.96 -4.23 -3.58
C ILE A 233 -11.91 -3.26 -2.87
N ALA A 234 -12.07 -2.03 -3.39
CA ALA A 234 -12.99 -1.04 -2.82
C ALA A 234 -14.45 -1.55 -2.81
N GLN A 235 -14.89 -2.18 -3.90
CA GLN A 235 -16.21 -2.80 -3.99
C GLN A 235 -16.38 -3.96 -2.99
N ALA A 236 -15.32 -4.76 -2.77
CA ALA A 236 -15.35 -5.81 -1.75
C ALA A 236 -15.46 -5.22 -0.33
N MET A 237 -14.76 -4.10 -0.05
CA MET A 237 -14.89 -3.39 1.21
C MET A 237 -16.31 -2.88 1.47
N VAL A 238 -16.97 -2.34 0.43
CA VAL A 238 -18.39 -1.93 0.52
C VAL A 238 -19.27 -3.12 0.91
N ARG A 239 -19.12 -4.26 0.24
CA ARG A 239 -19.88 -5.48 0.57
C ARG A 239 -19.65 -5.94 2.02
N VAL A 240 -18.46 -5.76 2.57
CA VAL A 240 -18.19 -6.08 3.99
C VAL A 240 -18.93 -5.11 4.92
N ILE A 241 -18.91 -3.80 4.63
CA ILE A 241 -19.61 -2.77 5.41
C ILE A 241 -21.11 -3.05 5.42
N GLU A 242 -21.71 -3.33 4.25
CA GLU A 242 -23.14 -3.66 4.14
C GLU A 242 -23.50 -4.93 4.87
N ALA A 243 -22.65 -5.97 4.82
CA ALA A 243 -22.84 -7.21 5.57
C ALA A 243 -22.76 -7.02 7.10
N GLN A 244 -22.09 -5.95 7.56
CA GLN A 244 -22.07 -5.54 8.97
C GLN A 244 -23.30 -4.69 9.37
N GLY A 245 -24.24 -4.44 8.45
CA GLY A 245 -25.41 -3.59 8.66
C GLY A 245 -25.15 -2.08 8.42
N GLY A 246 -23.98 -1.74 7.89
CA GLY A 246 -23.67 -0.35 7.50
C GLY A 246 -24.27 0.04 6.17
N GLN A 247 -24.20 1.32 5.84
CA GLN A 247 -24.71 1.92 4.59
C GLN A 247 -23.60 2.67 3.88
N VAL A 248 -23.62 2.65 2.53
CA VAL A 248 -22.69 3.43 1.70
C VAL A 248 -23.51 4.27 0.73
N LEU A 249 -23.48 5.59 0.92
CA LEU A 249 -24.22 6.60 0.16
C LEU A 249 -23.26 7.25 -0.83
N MET A 250 -23.32 6.83 -2.09
CA MET A 250 -22.56 7.41 -3.18
C MET A 250 -23.36 8.56 -3.83
N GLY A 251 -22.66 9.44 -4.57
CA GLY A 251 -23.29 10.60 -5.22
C GLY A 251 -23.84 11.64 -4.22
N THR A 252 -23.36 11.62 -2.99
CA THR A 252 -23.84 12.47 -1.90
C THR A 252 -22.70 13.36 -1.41
N GLU A 253 -22.79 14.66 -1.63
CA GLU A 253 -21.81 15.64 -1.16
C GLU A 253 -22.14 16.07 0.27
N VAL A 254 -21.10 16.21 1.09
CA VAL A 254 -21.22 16.75 2.46
C VAL A 254 -20.75 18.19 2.44
N ASP A 255 -21.65 19.11 2.70
CA ASP A 255 -21.37 20.56 2.70
C ASP A 255 -20.75 21.01 4.02
N GLU A 256 -21.23 20.50 5.15
CA GLU A 256 -20.84 21.00 6.47
C GLU A 256 -20.88 19.91 7.54
N ILE A 257 -19.97 20.01 8.50
CA ILE A 257 -19.99 19.22 9.74
C ILE A 257 -20.41 20.17 10.87
N THR A 258 -21.64 20.02 11.36
CA THR A 258 -22.14 20.82 12.47
C THR A 258 -21.88 20.12 13.81
N THR A 259 -21.50 20.88 14.84
CA THR A 259 -21.32 20.39 16.20
C THR A 259 -22.35 20.98 17.13
N ALA A 260 -22.98 20.15 17.97
CA ALA A 260 -23.88 20.63 19.00
C ALA A 260 -23.06 21.04 20.24
N GLY A 261 -23.18 22.30 20.64
CA GLY A 261 -22.52 22.79 21.85
C GLY A 261 -21.08 23.27 21.66
N GLY A 262 -20.73 23.70 20.50
CA GLY A 262 -19.63 24.56 20.02
C GLY A 262 -18.31 24.53 20.24
#